data_ffd18e0101ea51c0a0f7f88aecaec52c
#
_entry.id   ffd18e0101ea51c0a0f7f88aecaec52c
#
_cell.length_a   1.000
_cell.length_b   1.000
_cell.length_c   1.000
_cell.angle_alpha   90.00
_cell.angle_beta   90.00
_cell.angle_gamma   90.00
#
_symmetry.space_group_name_H-M   'P 1'
#
loop_
_entity.id
_entity.type
_entity.pdbx_description
1 polymer ?
#
loop_
_entity_poly.entity_id
_entity_poly.type
_entity_poly.pdbx_seq_one_letter_code
_entity_poly.pdbx_strand_id
1 'polypeptide(L)'
;MSNKQAVLKLISKRWISTVQRADFKLNSEALHSNATVFSMIQPTGCFHLGNYLGATRFWTDLCELKQPGQELIFGVADLHAITVPKPDGEMFRKFRHEAVASILAVGVDPEKASVIYQSAIPQHSELHWLLSTLASMGLLNRMTQWKSKSNIKQSTNGEYLVNDSDVGKVRLGLFSYPVLQAADILLYKSTHVPVGDDQSQHLELTRHLAEKFNKMYKKNFFPKPVTMLAQTKKVLSLSTPEKKMSKSDPNHDSVIFLNDEPKAIQKKIRKALTDSISDRFYYDPVERPGVSNLINIVSGIQRKSIEDVVEDVSRFNNYRDFKDYVSEVIIEELKGPRTEFEKYINEPTYLHSVVESGMRKAREKAAKNLADIHKIMGF
;
A
#
# COMPACT_ATOMS: atom_id res chain seq x y z
N MET A 1 4.41 -38.44 1.24
CA MET A 1 4.09 -37.00 1.24
C MET A 1 3.16 -36.73 2.40
N SER A 2 3.57 -35.87 3.35
CA SER A 2 2.83 -35.68 4.60
C SER A 2 1.55 -34.85 4.35
N ASN A 3 0.49 -35.15 5.12
CA ASN A 3 -0.80 -34.47 5.10
C ASN A 3 -0.65 -32.90 5.20
N LYS A 4 0.44 -32.41 5.82
CA LYS A 4 0.78 -30.98 5.88
C LYS A 4 1.11 -30.36 4.51
N GLN A 5 1.78 -31.08 3.62
CA GLN A 5 2.10 -30.57 2.27
C GLN A 5 0.87 -30.55 1.35
N ALA A 6 -0.06 -31.48 1.53
CA ALA A 6 -1.33 -31.49 0.79
C ALA A 6 -2.24 -30.32 1.24
N VAL A 7 -2.31 -30.05 2.54
CA VAL A 7 -3.08 -28.91 3.10
C VAL A 7 -2.48 -27.56 2.67
N LEU A 8 -1.15 -27.42 2.67
CA LEU A 8 -0.48 -26.22 2.18
C LEU A 8 -0.69 -26.00 0.66
N LYS A 9 -0.70 -27.06 -0.16
CA LYS A 9 -1.04 -26.98 -1.59
C LYS A 9 -2.52 -26.64 -1.84
N LEU A 10 -3.44 -27.12 -1.02
CA LEU A 10 -4.87 -26.77 -1.11
C LEU A 10 -5.13 -25.34 -0.67
N ILE A 11 -4.44 -24.87 0.36
CA ILE A 11 -4.47 -23.47 0.79
C ILE A 11 -3.90 -22.58 -0.31
N SER A 12 -2.75 -22.91 -0.90
CA SER A 12 -2.14 -22.13 -1.98
C SER A 12 -3.02 -22.05 -3.24
N LYS A 13 -3.69 -23.12 -3.64
CA LYS A 13 -4.60 -23.11 -4.79
C LYS A 13 -5.89 -22.30 -4.56
N ARG A 14 -6.38 -22.21 -3.32
CA ARG A 14 -7.56 -21.41 -2.96
C ARG A 14 -7.22 -19.90 -2.87
N TRP A 15 -5.95 -19.57 -2.62
CA TRP A 15 -5.44 -18.21 -2.57
C TRP A 15 -5.35 -17.54 -3.96
N ILE A 16 -5.02 -18.32 -4.99
CA ILE A 16 -4.80 -17.80 -6.35
C ILE A 16 -6.09 -17.23 -6.98
N SER A 17 -7.27 -17.72 -6.57
CA SER A 17 -8.55 -17.27 -7.12
C SER A 17 -9.07 -15.94 -6.55
N THR A 18 -8.47 -15.41 -5.47
CA THR A 18 -8.89 -14.16 -4.81
C THR A 18 -7.87 -13.02 -4.95
N VAL A 19 -6.75 -13.27 -5.62
CA VAL A 19 -5.71 -12.27 -5.89
C VAL A 19 -5.69 -12.01 -7.39
N GLN A 20 -6.06 -10.81 -7.79
CA GLN A 20 -5.91 -10.33 -9.17
C GLN A 20 -4.67 -9.44 -9.22
N ARG A 21 -3.72 -9.77 -10.09
CA ARG A 21 -2.66 -8.83 -10.47
C ARG A 21 -3.20 -7.93 -11.57
N ALA A 22 -3.07 -6.63 -11.38
CA ALA A 22 -3.38 -5.69 -12.43
C ALA A 22 -2.32 -5.82 -13.53
N ASP A 23 -2.74 -5.96 -14.78
CA ASP A 23 -1.87 -5.78 -15.91
C ASP A 23 -1.41 -4.31 -15.98
N PHE A 24 -0.28 -4.01 -16.63
CA PHE A 24 0.18 -2.63 -16.80
C PHE A 24 -0.85 -1.73 -17.46
N LYS A 25 -1.81 -2.31 -18.18
CA LYS A 25 -3.00 -1.64 -18.68
C LYS A 25 -4.22 -2.30 -18.02
N LEU A 26 -4.68 -1.74 -16.93
CA LEU A 26 -6.03 -2.03 -16.42
C LEU A 26 -7.03 -1.78 -17.55
N ASN A 27 -7.96 -2.70 -17.73
CA ASN A 27 -9.11 -2.49 -18.60
C ASN A 27 -10.35 -2.18 -17.74
N SER A 28 -11.40 -1.64 -18.37
CA SER A 28 -12.66 -1.30 -17.69
C SER A 28 -13.38 -2.53 -17.11
N GLU A 29 -13.01 -3.74 -17.50
CA GLU A 29 -13.57 -5.01 -17.00
C GLU A 29 -12.96 -5.47 -15.67
N ALA A 30 -11.88 -4.82 -15.22
CA ALA A 30 -11.21 -5.15 -13.95
C ALA A 30 -12.12 -4.95 -12.73
N LEU A 31 -13.14 -4.10 -12.84
CA LEU A 31 -14.11 -3.80 -11.79
C LEU A 31 -15.53 -4.05 -12.28
N HIS A 32 -16.35 -4.80 -11.53
CA HIS A 32 -17.76 -4.92 -11.83
C HIS A 32 -18.52 -3.59 -11.59
N SER A 33 -19.73 -3.45 -12.17
CA SER A 33 -20.48 -2.20 -12.22
C SER A 33 -20.78 -1.52 -10.87
N ASN A 34 -20.89 -2.31 -9.80
CA ASN A 34 -21.17 -1.80 -8.45
C ASN A 34 -19.98 -2.01 -7.50
N ALA A 35 -18.75 -2.00 -8.03
CA ALA A 35 -17.56 -2.19 -7.22
C ALA A 35 -17.36 -1.03 -6.25
N THR A 36 -17.02 -1.37 -5.00
CA THR A 36 -16.46 -0.43 -4.03
C THR A 36 -14.99 -0.77 -3.86
N VAL A 37 -14.12 0.14 -4.25
CA VAL A 37 -12.67 0.03 -4.09
C VAL A 37 -12.24 0.83 -2.87
N PHE A 38 -11.45 0.22 -2.00
CA PHE A 38 -10.96 0.87 -0.79
C PHE A 38 -9.45 0.64 -0.63
N SER A 39 -8.70 1.71 -0.38
CA SER A 39 -7.28 1.61 -0.05
C SER A 39 -6.82 2.82 0.75
N MET A 40 -5.84 2.61 1.63
CA MET A 40 -5.27 3.67 2.45
C MET A 40 -3.74 3.59 2.49
N ILE A 41 -3.11 4.74 2.74
CA ILE A 41 -1.68 4.86 2.94
C ILE A 41 -1.38 5.59 4.25
N GLN A 42 -0.34 5.15 4.97
CA GLN A 42 0.05 5.82 6.22
C GLN A 42 0.68 7.19 5.96
N PRO A 43 0.36 8.21 6.80
CA PRO A 43 0.95 9.54 6.70
C PRO A 43 2.38 9.54 7.24
N THR A 44 3.31 9.36 6.34
CA THR A 44 4.75 9.39 6.64
C THR A 44 5.47 10.58 5.99
N GLY A 45 4.73 11.62 5.63
CA GLY A 45 5.19 12.79 4.88
C GLY A 45 5.00 12.63 3.36
N CYS A 46 5.69 13.46 2.56
CA CYS A 46 5.67 13.37 1.10
C CYS A 46 5.96 11.95 0.62
N PHE A 47 5.27 11.48 -0.42
CA PHE A 47 5.47 10.13 -0.94
C PHE A 47 6.84 9.97 -1.59
N HIS A 48 7.33 8.75 -1.56
CA HIS A 48 8.51 8.35 -2.32
C HIS A 48 8.12 7.45 -3.50
N LEU A 49 9.06 7.23 -4.40
CA LEU A 49 8.87 6.45 -5.63
C LEU A 49 8.27 5.06 -5.36
N GLY A 50 8.62 4.42 -4.23
CA GLY A 50 8.04 3.14 -3.82
C GLY A 50 6.56 3.22 -3.42
N ASN A 51 6.09 4.35 -2.84
CA ASN A 51 4.65 4.59 -2.61
C ASN A 51 3.93 4.82 -3.93
N TYR A 52 4.55 5.62 -4.80
CA TYR A 52 4.00 5.98 -6.10
C TYR A 52 3.78 4.73 -6.97
N LEU A 53 4.83 4.01 -7.31
CA LEU A 53 4.75 2.85 -8.19
C LEU A 53 4.06 1.64 -7.56
N GLY A 54 4.16 1.50 -6.24
CA GLY A 54 3.61 0.33 -5.52
C GLY A 54 2.14 0.44 -5.15
N ALA A 55 1.54 1.65 -5.16
CA ALA A 55 0.16 1.83 -4.76
C ALA A 55 -0.55 3.00 -5.45
N THR A 56 -0.04 4.23 -5.33
CA THR A 56 -0.86 5.41 -5.63
C THR A 56 -1.05 5.67 -7.12
N ARG A 57 -0.11 5.27 -7.96
CA ARG A 57 -0.28 5.28 -9.41
C ARG A 57 -1.44 4.38 -9.84
N PHE A 58 -1.59 3.26 -9.18
CA PHE A 58 -2.72 2.35 -9.42
C PHE A 58 -4.07 2.98 -9.04
N TRP A 59 -4.09 3.84 -8.01
CA TRP A 59 -5.30 4.60 -7.67
C TRP A 59 -5.68 5.60 -8.76
N THR A 60 -4.69 6.22 -9.39
CA THR A 60 -4.90 7.11 -10.55
C THR A 60 -5.52 6.35 -11.71
N ASP A 61 -4.97 5.18 -12.04
CA ASP A 61 -5.52 4.32 -13.10
C ASP A 61 -6.99 3.94 -12.81
N LEU A 62 -7.31 3.63 -11.56
CA LEU A 62 -8.69 3.34 -11.15
C LEU A 62 -9.62 4.55 -11.27
N CYS A 63 -9.12 5.77 -11.02
CA CYS A 63 -9.89 7.00 -11.25
C CYS A 63 -10.18 7.21 -12.75
N GLU A 64 -9.21 6.94 -13.63
CA GLU A 64 -9.38 7.06 -15.07
C GLU A 64 -10.40 6.08 -15.62
N LEU A 65 -10.41 4.84 -15.14
CA LEU A 65 -11.24 3.75 -15.58
C LEU A 65 -12.62 3.68 -14.91
N LYS A 66 -12.86 4.53 -13.91
CA LYS A 66 -14.10 4.52 -13.12
C LYS A 66 -15.35 4.62 -13.99
N GLN A 67 -16.27 3.67 -13.79
CA GLN A 67 -17.59 3.65 -14.44
C GLN A 67 -18.70 4.15 -13.48
N PRO A 68 -19.83 4.60 -14.00
CA PRO A 68 -21.01 4.91 -13.18
C PRO A 68 -21.39 3.73 -12.27
N GLY A 69 -21.76 4.02 -11.03
CA GLY A 69 -22.11 3.01 -10.02
C GLY A 69 -20.93 2.48 -9.19
N GLN A 70 -19.69 2.69 -9.64
CA GLN A 70 -18.50 2.34 -8.89
C GLN A 70 -18.13 3.42 -7.88
N GLU A 71 -17.61 3.00 -6.74
CA GLU A 71 -17.12 3.89 -5.68
C GLU A 71 -15.63 3.67 -5.43
N LEU A 72 -14.87 4.76 -5.37
CA LEU A 72 -13.45 4.75 -5.02
C LEU A 72 -13.28 5.53 -3.72
N ILE A 73 -12.66 4.91 -2.71
CA ILE A 73 -12.38 5.50 -1.41
C ILE A 73 -10.89 5.31 -1.13
N PHE A 74 -10.14 6.40 -1.19
CA PHE A 74 -8.72 6.41 -0.89
C PHE A 74 -8.46 7.32 0.30
N GLY A 75 -7.46 6.99 1.13
CA GLY A 75 -7.28 7.81 2.29
C GLY A 75 -5.97 7.67 3.02
N VAL A 76 -5.90 8.45 4.08
CA VAL A 76 -4.78 8.53 5.01
C VAL A 76 -5.08 7.68 6.23
N ALA A 77 -4.30 6.62 6.43
CA ALA A 77 -4.43 5.64 7.52
C ALA A 77 -3.74 6.16 8.79
N ASP A 78 -4.25 7.24 9.36
CA ASP A 78 -3.65 7.93 10.49
C ASP A 78 -3.84 7.19 11.83
N LEU A 79 -4.93 6.43 12.02
CA LEU A 79 -5.08 5.54 13.18
C LEU A 79 -4.09 4.38 13.13
N HIS A 80 -3.80 3.84 11.94
CA HIS A 80 -2.74 2.84 11.78
C HIS A 80 -1.36 3.41 12.10
N ALA A 81 -1.11 4.67 11.76
CA ALA A 81 0.18 5.30 11.99
C ALA A 81 0.51 5.45 13.48
N ILE A 82 -0.50 5.67 14.35
CA ILE A 82 -0.30 5.84 15.79
C ILE A 82 -0.14 4.52 16.55
N THR A 83 -0.24 3.36 15.89
CA THR A 83 0.14 2.06 16.50
C THR A 83 1.62 2.03 16.89
N VAL A 84 2.44 2.86 16.24
CA VAL A 84 3.76 3.27 16.71
C VAL A 84 3.65 4.73 17.18
N PRO A 85 4.06 5.06 18.42
CA PRO A 85 3.87 6.39 19.00
C PRO A 85 4.38 7.53 18.12
N LYS A 86 3.60 8.59 18.06
CA LYS A 86 3.91 9.84 17.37
C LYS A 86 3.90 10.98 18.40
N PRO A 87 5.02 11.20 19.13
CA PRO A 87 5.05 12.18 20.22
C PRO A 87 4.92 13.63 19.75
N ASP A 88 5.33 13.93 18.51
CA ASP A 88 5.19 15.24 17.90
C ASP A 88 3.88 15.34 17.11
N GLY A 89 2.87 15.95 17.72
CA GLY A 89 1.55 16.12 17.10
C GLY A 89 1.53 17.14 15.96
N GLU A 90 2.44 18.14 15.95
CA GLU A 90 2.53 19.11 14.87
C GLU A 90 3.13 18.48 13.62
N MET A 91 4.23 17.75 13.79
CA MET A 91 4.82 16.98 12.70
C MET A 91 3.83 15.95 12.16
N PHE A 92 3.06 15.29 13.01
CA PHE A 92 2.06 14.33 12.58
C PHE A 92 0.93 14.99 11.77
N ARG A 93 0.44 16.17 12.17
CA ARG A 93 -0.52 16.95 11.38
C ARG A 93 0.07 17.33 10.01
N LYS A 94 1.32 17.78 9.97
CA LYS A 94 2.02 18.09 8.73
C LYS A 94 2.09 16.86 7.81
N PHE A 95 2.47 15.71 8.32
CA PHE A 95 2.55 14.47 7.53
C PHE A 95 1.20 14.02 6.98
N ARG A 96 0.11 14.19 7.74
CA ARG A 96 -1.25 13.93 7.26
C ARG A 96 -1.61 14.84 6.08
N HIS A 97 -1.27 16.11 6.19
CA HIS A 97 -1.50 17.09 5.14
C HIS A 97 -0.69 16.80 3.88
N GLU A 98 0.61 16.55 4.03
CA GLU A 98 1.50 16.14 2.93
C GLU A 98 1.04 14.84 2.25
N ALA A 99 0.46 13.90 3.00
CA ALA A 99 -0.08 12.67 2.42
C ALA A 99 -1.28 12.94 1.51
N VAL A 100 -2.21 13.84 1.90
CA VAL A 100 -3.33 14.24 1.04
C VAL A 100 -2.81 14.98 -0.20
N ALA A 101 -1.90 15.94 -0.02
CA ALA A 101 -1.27 16.65 -1.14
C ALA A 101 -0.61 15.66 -2.12
N SER A 102 0.10 14.64 -1.59
CA SER A 102 0.72 13.60 -2.41
C SER A 102 -0.30 12.75 -3.16
N ILE A 103 -1.44 12.38 -2.53
CA ILE A 103 -2.52 11.60 -3.17
C ILE A 103 -3.07 12.36 -4.37
N LEU A 104 -3.33 13.66 -4.24
CA LEU A 104 -3.84 14.48 -5.33
C LEU A 104 -2.76 14.73 -6.40
N ALA A 105 -1.54 14.99 -5.97
CA ALA A 105 -0.43 15.28 -6.86
C ALA A 105 -0.08 14.13 -7.82
N VAL A 106 -0.28 12.89 -7.40
CA VAL A 106 -0.08 11.73 -8.28
C VAL A 106 -1.24 11.50 -9.26
N GLY A 107 -2.30 12.34 -9.23
CA GLY A 107 -3.40 12.31 -10.17
C GLY A 107 -4.68 11.65 -9.68
N VAL A 108 -4.83 11.38 -8.36
CA VAL A 108 -6.13 10.94 -7.83
C VAL A 108 -7.12 12.08 -7.95
N ASP A 109 -8.17 11.86 -8.73
CA ASP A 109 -9.23 12.83 -9.03
C ASP A 109 -10.26 12.86 -7.89
N PRO A 110 -10.40 13.98 -7.13
CA PRO A 110 -11.35 14.08 -6.02
C PRO A 110 -12.82 14.09 -6.44
N GLU A 111 -13.10 14.35 -7.72
CA GLU A 111 -14.48 14.23 -8.25
C GLU A 111 -14.86 12.74 -8.48
N LYS A 112 -13.87 11.89 -8.69
CA LYS A 112 -14.06 10.46 -8.94
C LYS A 112 -13.84 9.60 -7.70
N ALA A 113 -12.99 10.03 -6.76
CA ALA A 113 -12.66 9.29 -5.55
C ALA A 113 -12.93 10.13 -4.30
N SER A 114 -13.42 9.51 -3.23
CA SER A 114 -13.46 10.12 -1.91
C SER A 114 -12.07 10.03 -1.27
N VAL A 115 -11.46 11.18 -0.97
CA VAL A 115 -10.19 11.26 -0.22
C VAL A 115 -10.51 11.54 1.24
N ILE A 116 -10.05 10.67 2.16
CA ILE A 116 -10.46 10.72 3.57
C ILE A 116 -9.29 10.64 4.55
N TYR A 117 -9.51 11.15 5.77
CA TYR A 117 -8.73 10.77 6.95
C TYR A 117 -9.48 9.67 7.71
N GLN A 118 -8.80 8.57 8.02
CA GLN A 118 -9.38 7.44 8.77
C GLN A 118 -9.93 7.90 10.12
N SER A 119 -9.15 8.69 10.87
CA SER A 119 -9.53 9.19 12.20
C SER A 119 -10.76 10.10 12.22
N ALA A 120 -11.11 10.68 11.09
CA ALA A 120 -12.26 11.57 10.97
C ALA A 120 -13.61 10.82 10.82
N ILE A 121 -13.58 9.50 10.75
CA ILE A 121 -14.76 8.61 10.64
C ILE A 121 -14.72 7.61 11.79
N PRO A 122 -15.36 7.93 12.94
CA PRO A 122 -15.30 7.12 14.17
C PRO A 122 -15.72 5.66 13.98
N GLN A 123 -16.59 5.40 13.01
CA GLN A 123 -17.11 4.07 12.68
C GLN A 123 -16.02 3.05 12.38
N HIS A 124 -14.82 3.47 11.91
CA HIS A 124 -13.67 2.60 11.77
C HIS A 124 -13.26 1.96 13.09
N SER A 125 -13.16 2.76 14.16
CA SER A 125 -12.78 2.29 15.48
C SER A 125 -13.89 1.47 16.12
N GLU A 126 -15.15 1.83 15.90
CA GLU A 126 -16.29 1.10 16.44
C GLU A 126 -16.41 -0.28 15.78
N LEU A 127 -16.33 -0.38 14.46
CA LEU A 127 -16.35 -1.66 13.78
C LEU A 127 -15.11 -2.51 14.12
N HIS A 128 -13.94 -1.88 14.35
CA HIS A 128 -12.75 -2.57 14.85
C HIS A 128 -13.06 -3.29 16.17
N TRP A 129 -13.74 -2.61 17.12
CA TRP A 129 -14.14 -3.24 18.37
C TRP A 129 -15.07 -4.44 18.13
N LEU A 130 -16.12 -4.25 17.33
CA LEU A 130 -17.08 -5.32 17.03
C LEU A 130 -16.40 -6.54 16.38
N LEU A 131 -15.52 -6.32 15.41
CA LEU A 131 -14.77 -7.40 14.77
C LEU A 131 -13.71 -8.04 15.68
N SER A 132 -13.19 -7.30 16.67
CA SER A 132 -12.25 -7.84 17.66
C SER A 132 -12.89 -8.92 18.51
N THR A 133 -14.22 -8.87 18.77
CA THR A 133 -14.95 -9.93 19.45
C THR A 133 -15.03 -11.25 18.65
N LEU A 134 -14.79 -11.17 17.36
CA LEU A 134 -14.76 -12.32 16.44
C LEU A 134 -13.34 -12.84 16.17
N ALA A 135 -12.34 -11.98 16.28
CA ALA A 135 -10.95 -12.33 16.04
C ALA A 135 -10.37 -13.14 17.21
N SER A 136 -9.70 -14.26 16.95
CA SER A 136 -9.01 -14.99 18.01
C SER A 136 -7.56 -14.53 18.15
N MET A 137 -7.05 -14.51 19.41
CA MET A 137 -5.65 -14.20 19.70
C MET A 137 -4.68 -15.10 18.93
N GLY A 138 -5.00 -16.40 18.80
CA GLY A 138 -4.18 -17.35 18.04
C GLY A 138 -4.11 -17.04 16.55
N LEU A 139 -5.17 -16.46 15.97
CA LEU A 139 -5.17 -16.02 14.57
C LEU A 139 -4.25 -14.80 14.40
N LEU A 140 -4.37 -13.81 15.26
CA LEU A 140 -3.52 -12.61 15.24
C LEU A 140 -2.05 -12.95 15.51
N ASN A 141 -1.78 -13.90 16.41
CA ASN A 141 -0.42 -14.32 16.70
C ASN A 141 0.30 -14.98 15.49
N ARG A 142 -0.43 -15.48 14.51
CA ARG A 142 0.16 -16.00 13.26
C ARG A 142 0.57 -14.92 12.27
N MET A 143 0.10 -13.68 12.45
CA MET A 143 0.47 -12.55 11.57
C MET A 143 1.95 -12.19 11.74
N THR A 144 2.66 -11.98 10.65
CA THR A 144 4.11 -11.76 10.67
C THR A 144 4.50 -10.29 10.79
N GLN A 145 3.67 -9.38 10.31
CA GLN A 145 4.04 -7.95 10.23
C GLN A 145 4.17 -7.27 11.60
N TRP A 146 3.27 -7.55 12.57
CA TRP A 146 3.41 -6.95 13.91
C TRP A 146 4.69 -7.42 14.60
N LYS A 147 5.10 -8.67 14.37
CA LYS A 147 6.36 -9.24 14.89
C LYS A 147 7.57 -8.51 14.33
N SER A 148 7.59 -8.29 13.00
CA SER A 148 8.63 -7.52 12.34
C SER A 148 8.70 -6.08 12.86
N LYS A 149 7.56 -5.39 12.99
CA LYS A 149 7.49 -4.02 13.51
C LYS A 149 7.86 -3.90 15.00
N SER A 150 7.75 -5.00 15.74
CA SER A 150 8.16 -5.08 17.16
C SER A 150 9.64 -5.45 17.33
N ASN A 151 10.42 -5.55 16.25
CA ASN A 151 11.82 -5.97 16.25
C ASN A 151 12.04 -7.35 16.90
N ILE A 152 11.05 -8.25 16.80
CA ILE A 152 11.18 -9.62 17.27
C ILE A 152 12.13 -10.37 16.34
N LYS A 153 13.11 -11.08 16.92
CA LYS A 153 14.12 -11.81 16.16
C LYS A 153 13.49 -12.93 15.33
N GLN A 154 13.98 -13.10 14.13
CA GLN A 154 13.73 -14.26 13.30
C GLN A 154 14.83 -15.31 13.50
N SER A 155 14.44 -16.59 13.43
CA SER A 155 15.38 -17.71 13.31
C SER A 155 16.00 -17.74 11.90
N THR A 156 17.02 -18.56 11.72
CA THR A 156 17.62 -18.84 10.41
C THR A 156 16.63 -19.40 9.38
N ASN A 157 15.55 -20.02 9.85
CA ASN A 157 14.48 -20.57 9.01
C ASN A 157 13.34 -19.55 8.72
N GLY A 158 13.51 -18.27 9.11
CA GLY A 158 12.52 -17.22 8.88
C GLY A 158 11.33 -17.22 9.86
N GLU A 159 11.31 -18.09 10.86
CA GLU A 159 10.29 -18.11 11.91
C GLU A 159 10.57 -17.09 13.00
N TYR A 160 9.52 -16.39 13.48
CA TYR A 160 9.67 -15.44 14.58
C TYR A 160 9.76 -16.15 15.92
N LEU A 161 10.84 -15.92 16.67
CA LEU A 161 11.05 -16.43 18.02
C LEU A 161 10.37 -15.51 19.03
N VAL A 162 9.09 -15.76 19.30
CA VAL A 162 8.28 -14.97 20.23
C VAL A 162 8.33 -15.60 21.60
N ASN A 163 8.80 -14.88 22.60
CA ASN A 163 8.79 -15.27 24.01
C ASN A 163 7.92 -14.32 24.85
N ASP A 164 7.65 -14.67 26.10
CA ASP A 164 6.78 -13.89 27.00
C ASP A 164 7.30 -12.46 27.21
N SER A 165 8.63 -12.28 27.27
CA SER A 165 9.23 -10.95 27.40
C SER A 165 9.05 -10.09 26.15
N ASP A 166 9.00 -10.69 24.96
CA ASP A 166 8.72 -9.99 23.71
C ASP A 166 7.26 -9.61 23.62
N VAL A 167 6.34 -10.51 24.02
CA VAL A 167 4.90 -10.22 24.10
C VAL A 167 4.62 -9.05 25.02
N GLY A 168 5.29 -8.99 26.19
CA GLY A 168 5.14 -7.90 27.16
C GLY A 168 5.56 -6.52 26.63
N LYS A 169 6.35 -6.44 25.56
CA LYS A 169 6.77 -5.19 24.91
C LYS A 169 5.83 -4.74 23.79
N VAL A 170 4.99 -5.64 23.28
CA VAL A 170 4.10 -5.37 22.15
C VAL A 170 2.86 -4.62 22.64
N ARG A 171 2.61 -3.45 22.06
CA ARG A 171 1.41 -2.67 22.38
C ARG A 171 0.20 -3.28 21.72
N LEU A 172 -0.95 -3.25 22.43
CA LEU A 172 -2.21 -3.83 21.94
C LEU A 172 -2.62 -3.31 20.58
N GLY A 173 -2.48 -1.99 20.31
CA GLY A 173 -2.79 -1.42 19.00
C GLY A 173 -1.95 -1.99 17.87
N LEU A 174 -0.66 -2.26 18.13
CA LEU A 174 0.23 -2.89 17.14
C LEU A 174 -0.09 -4.38 16.94
N PHE A 175 -0.62 -5.06 17.95
CA PHE A 175 -1.07 -6.45 17.84
C PHE A 175 -2.42 -6.57 17.10
N SER A 176 -3.34 -5.61 17.34
CA SER A 176 -4.72 -5.68 16.84
C SER A 176 -4.95 -4.91 15.52
N TYR A 177 -3.98 -4.12 15.00
CA TYR A 177 -4.19 -3.33 13.79
C TYR A 177 -4.67 -4.14 12.56
N PRO A 178 -4.38 -5.45 12.40
CA PRO A 178 -4.95 -6.21 11.29
C PRO A 178 -6.48 -6.30 11.35
N VAL A 179 -7.07 -6.25 12.55
CA VAL A 179 -8.52 -6.19 12.74
C VAL A 179 -9.05 -4.79 12.40
N LEU A 180 -8.29 -3.72 12.73
CA LEU A 180 -8.64 -2.36 12.30
C LEU A 180 -8.63 -2.25 10.78
N GLN A 181 -7.64 -2.85 10.10
CA GLN A 181 -7.62 -2.89 8.63
C GLN A 181 -8.82 -3.66 8.06
N ALA A 182 -9.21 -4.76 8.68
CA ALA A 182 -10.43 -5.47 8.31
C ALA A 182 -11.68 -4.59 8.50
N ALA A 183 -11.76 -3.83 9.60
CA ALA A 183 -12.84 -2.89 9.84
C ALA A 183 -12.89 -1.78 8.77
N ASP A 184 -11.74 -1.20 8.42
CA ASP A 184 -11.63 -0.18 7.36
C ASP A 184 -12.25 -0.65 6.05
N ILE A 185 -11.92 -1.87 5.65
CA ILE A 185 -12.37 -2.47 4.39
C ILE A 185 -13.85 -2.85 4.44
N LEU A 186 -14.26 -3.52 5.51
CA LEU A 186 -15.62 -4.06 5.65
C LEU A 186 -16.67 -2.99 5.94
N LEU A 187 -16.26 -1.88 6.56
CA LEU A 187 -17.14 -0.73 6.86
C LEU A 187 -17.85 -0.21 5.60
N TYR A 188 -17.14 -0.21 4.49
CA TYR A 188 -17.67 0.26 3.19
C TYR A 188 -18.21 -0.88 2.31
N LYS A 189 -18.24 -2.11 2.80
CA LYS A 189 -18.57 -3.32 2.00
C LYS A 189 -17.69 -3.39 0.75
N SER A 190 -16.40 -3.12 0.93
CA SER A 190 -15.45 -3.05 -0.18
C SER A 190 -15.33 -4.39 -0.89
N THR A 191 -15.39 -4.35 -2.21
CA THR A 191 -15.30 -5.53 -3.08
C THR A 191 -13.88 -5.74 -3.61
N HIS A 192 -13.10 -4.65 -3.74
CA HIS A 192 -11.74 -4.66 -4.26
C HIS A 192 -10.83 -3.81 -3.39
N VAL A 193 -9.62 -4.31 -3.14
CA VAL A 193 -8.65 -3.63 -2.25
C VAL A 193 -7.28 -3.63 -2.92
N PRO A 194 -6.88 -2.49 -3.52
CA PRO A 194 -5.52 -2.27 -4.00
C PRO A 194 -4.54 -2.22 -2.82
N VAL A 195 -3.59 -3.13 -2.76
CA VAL A 195 -2.57 -3.21 -1.71
C VAL A 195 -1.25 -3.75 -2.22
N GLY A 196 -0.18 -3.50 -1.47
CA GLY A 196 1.08 -4.20 -1.67
C GLY A 196 0.98 -5.67 -1.26
N ASP A 197 1.82 -6.49 -1.85
CA ASP A 197 1.85 -7.95 -1.62
C ASP A 197 2.05 -8.34 -0.13
N ASP A 198 2.74 -7.50 0.63
CA ASP A 198 2.94 -7.66 2.08
C ASP A 198 1.64 -7.58 2.91
N GLN A 199 0.53 -7.09 2.33
CA GLN A 199 -0.79 -7.00 2.97
C GLN A 199 -1.67 -8.25 2.75
N SER A 200 -1.20 -9.22 1.99
CA SER A 200 -1.99 -10.41 1.62
C SER A 200 -2.55 -11.18 2.83
N GLN A 201 -1.76 -11.33 3.90
CA GLN A 201 -2.21 -11.97 5.14
C GLN A 201 -3.35 -11.20 5.83
N HIS A 202 -3.33 -9.87 5.79
CA HIS A 202 -4.38 -9.03 6.39
C HIS A 202 -5.68 -9.11 5.59
N LEU A 203 -5.58 -9.22 4.27
CA LEU A 203 -6.76 -9.43 3.42
C LEU A 203 -7.40 -10.81 3.65
N GLU A 204 -6.59 -11.84 3.94
CA GLU A 204 -7.12 -13.14 4.34
C GLU A 204 -7.84 -13.06 5.69
N LEU A 205 -7.29 -12.34 6.67
CA LEU A 205 -7.97 -12.07 7.94
C LEU A 205 -9.30 -11.35 7.69
N THR A 206 -9.31 -10.35 6.80
CA THR A 206 -10.52 -9.59 6.46
C THR A 206 -11.61 -10.52 5.90
N ARG A 207 -11.27 -11.38 4.93
CA ARG A 207 -12.20 -12.38 4.37
C ARG A 207 -12.70 -13.37 5.42
N HIS A 208 -11.81 -13.82 6.30
CA HIS A 208 -12.16 -14.71 7.40
C HIS A 208 -13.16 -14.06 8.37
N LEU A 209 -12.93 -12.80 8.77
CA LEU A 209 -13.84 -12.08 9.66
C LEU A 209 -15.19 -11.80 9.00
N ALA A 210 -15.20 -11.43 7.70
CA ALA A 210 -16.43 -11.27 6.93
C ALA A 210 -17.26 -12.56 6.90
N GLU A 211 -16.61 -13.69 6.60
CA GLU A 211 -17.26 -14.99 6.56
C GLU A 211 -17.78 -15.43 7.95
N LYS A 212 -16.97 -15.20 8.99
CA LYS A 212 -17.34 -15.52 10.36
C LYS A 212 -18.55 -14.73 10.83
N PHE A 213 -18.59 -13.41 10.55
CA PHE A 213 -19.74 -12.57 10.82
C PHE A 213 -20.98 -13.07 10.09
N ASN A 214 -20.89 -13.23 8.78
CA ASN A 214 -21.99 -13.68 7.93
C ASN A 214 -22.57 -15.02 8.40
N LYS A 215 -21.69 -15.97 8.77
CA LYS A 215 -22.10 -17.29 9.29
C LYS A 215 -22.78 -17.19 10.66
N MET A 216 -22.18 -16.42 11.58
CA MET A 216 -22.68 -16.27 12.95
C MET A 216 -24.09 -15.69 12.98
N TYR A 217 -24.32 -14.64 12.20
CA TYR A 217 -25.61 -13.94 12.16
C TYR A 217 -26.54 -14.44 11.04
N LYS A 218 -26.14 -15.48 10.31
CA LYS A 218 -26.92 -16.06 9.19
C LYS A 218 -27.36 -15.01 8.16
N LYS A 219 -26.46 -14.07 7.84
CA LYS A 219 -26.67 -12.98 6.88
C LYS A 219 -25.54 -13.00 5.85
N ASN A 220 -25.85 -12.62 4.59
CA ASN A 220 -24.84 -12.34 3.56
C ASN A 220 -24.59 -10.81 3.54
N PHE A 221 -24.01 -10.28 4.60
CA PHE A 221 -23.87 -8.82 4.79
C PHE A 221 -22.55 -8.28 4.26
N PHE A 222 -21.43 -8.92 4.61
CA PHE A 222 -20.12 -8.51 4.13
C PHE A 222 -19.72 -9.27 2.86
N PRO A 223 -19.26 -8.58 1.81
CA PRO A 223 -18.62 -9.24 0.67
C PRO A 223 -17.25 -9.81 1.06
N LYS A 224 -16.73 -10.72 0.26
CA LYS A 224 -15.32 -11.16 0.34
C LYS A 224 -14.48 -10.28 -0.59
N PRO A 225 -13.64 -9.38 -0.08
CA PRO A 225 -12.90 -8.47 -0.93
C PRO A 225 -11.84 -9.20 -1.75
N VAL A 226 -11.72 -8.81 -3.02
CA VAL A 226 -10.66 -9.24 -3.93
C VAL A 226 -9.41 -8.39 -3.67
N THR A 227 -8.26 -9.03 -3.54
CA THR A 227 -6.97 -8.35 -3.42
C THR A 227 -6.49 -7.96 -4.82
N MET A 228 -6.21 -6.68 -5.04
CA MET A 228 -5.59 -6.19 -6.27
C MET A 228 -4.12 -5.85 -5.99
N LEU A 229 -3.22 -6.46 -6.72
CA LEU A 229 -1.78 -6.19 -6.61
C LEU A 229 -1.32 -5.35 -7.80
N ALA A 230 -0.57 -4.28 -7.52
CA ALA A 230 0.10 -3.53 -8.57
C ALA A 230 1.12 -4.44 -9.28
N GLN A 231 1.31 -4.22 -10.58
CA GLN A 231 2.29 -4.97 -11.39
C GLN A 231 3.73 -4.69 -10.98
N THR A 232 4.01 -3.43 -10.63
CA THR A 232 5.37 -3.04 -10.24
C THR A 232 5.82 -3.80 -9.01
N LYS A 233 6.92 -4.51 -9.12
CA LYS A 233 7.58 -5.17 -7.99
C LYS A 233 7.99 -4.14 -6.94
N LYS A 234 8.32 -4.59 -5.72
CA LYS A 234 8.79 -3.70 -4.65
C LYS A 234 9.97 -2.86 -5.13
N VAL A 235 9.86 -1.54 -5.02
CA VAL A 235 11.00 -0.63 -5.22
C VAL A 235 11.92 -0.74 -4.02
N LEU A 236 13.19 -0.99 -4.27
CA LEU A 236 14.20 -1.22 -3.24
C LEU A 236 15.01 0.05 -2.96
N SER A 237 15.67 0.08 -1.81
CA SER A 237 16.58 1.14 -1.41
C SER A 237 17.71 1.30 -2.45
N LEU A 238 18.08 2.53 -2.79
CA LEU A 238 19.17 2.78 -3.73
C LEU A 238 20.55 2.47 -3.15
N SER A 239 20.69 2.49 -1.84
CA SER A 239 21.96 2.21 -1.15
C SER A 239 22.06 0.80 -0.59
N THR A 240 20.92 0.12 -0.38
CA THR A 240 20.85 -1.24 0.19
C THR A 240 19.75 -2.00 -0.54
N PRO A 241 20.02 -2.48 -1.77
CA PRO A 241 18.98 -3.01 -2.68
C PRO A 241 18.39 -4.36 -2.24
N GLU A 242 18.77 -4.89 -1.08
CA GLU A 242 18.13 -6.02 -0.40
C GLU A 242 16.93 -5.58 0.45
N LYS A 243 16.82 -4.27 0.76
CA LYS A 243 15.77 -3.69 1.58
C LYS A 243 14.79 -2.89 0.73
N LYS A 244 13.52 -2.86 1.17
CA LYS A 244 12.51 -1.99 0.55
C LYS A 244 12.89 -0.51 0.76
N MET A 245 12.67 0.32 -0.26
CA MET A 245 12.81 1.78 -0.14
C MET A 245 11.94 2.28 1.01
N SER A 246 12.52 3.02 1.93
CA SER A 246 11.87 3.47 3.15
C SER A 246 12.33 4.87 3.56
N LYS A 247 11.39 5.72 3.97
CA LYS A 247 11.67 7.07 4.49
C LYS A 247 12.44 7.06 5.81
N SER A 248 12.37 5.97 6.56
CA SER A 248 13.09 5.81 7.84
C SER A 248 14.55 5.42 7.66
N ASP A 249 15.03 5.26 6.42
CA ASP A 249 16.44 5.02 6.16
C ASP A 249 17.25 6.28 6.56
N PRO A 250 18.26 6.17 7.43
CA PRO A 250 19.09 7.31 7.81
C PRO A 250 19.87 7.91 6.63
N ASN A 251 20.10 7.12 5.57
CA ASN A 251 20.70 7.60 4.33
C ASN A 251 19.63 8.16 3.40
N HIS A 252 19.42 9.46 3.39
CA HIS A 252 18.45 10.13 2.50
C HIS A 252 18.76 9.98 1.00
N ASP A 253 19.99 9.64 0.60
CA ASP A 253 20.34 9.32 -0.80
C ASP A 253 19.76 7.95 -1.23
N SER A 254 19.25 7.14 -0.29
CA SER A 254 18.63 5.83 -0.56
C SER A 254 17.20 5.88 -1.09
N VAL A 255 16.55 7.07 -1.03
CA VAL A 255 15.12 7.26 -1.30
C VAL A 255 14.91 8.40 -2.28
N ILE A 256 14.06 8.21 -3.29
CA ILE A 256 13.59 9.28 -4.18
C ILE A 256 12.19 9.69 -3.74
N PHE A 257 12.02 10.98 -3.42
CA PHE A 257 10.74 11.59 -3.06
C PHE A 257 10.07 12.23 -4.28
N LEU A 258 8.73 12.37 -4.24
CA LEU A 258 7.98 13.03 -5.32
C LEU A 258 8.42 14.48 -5.53
N ASN A 259 8.81 15.16 -4.46
CA ASN A 259 9.26 16.55 -4.48
C ASN A 259 10.79 16.72 -4.63
N ASP A 260 11.54 15.65 -4.93
CA ASP A 260 12.97 15.78 -5.22
C ASP A 260 13.21 16.58 -6.51
N GLU A 261 14.10 17.53 -6.44
CA GLU A 261 14.55 18.29 -7.61
C GLU A 261 15.32 17.40 -8.61
N PRO A 262 15.29 17.70 -9.91
CA PRO A 262 15.97 16.92 -10.95
C PRO A 262 17.44 16.63 -10.63
N LYS A 263 18.18 17.64 -10.15
CA LYS A 263 19.59 17.48 -9.76
C LYS A 263 19.77 16.53 -8.57
N ALA A 264 18.82 16.49 -7.63
CA ALA A 264 18.84 15.57 -6.51
C ALA A 264 18.59 14.12 -6.97
N ILE A 265 17.62 13.93 -7.86
CA ILE A 265 17.34 12.61 -8.46
C ILE A 265 18.57 12.07 -9.20
N GLN A 266 19.20 12.90 -10.06
CA GLN A 266 20.42 12.52 -10.76
C GLN A 266 21.54 12.12 -9.81
N LYS A 267 21.76 12.91 -8.74
CA LYS A 267 22.78 12.63 -7.73
C LYS A 267 22.50 11.29 -7.02
N LYS A 268 21.24 11.04 -6.61
CA LYS A 268 20.83 9.81 -5.92
C LYS A 268 21.01 8.58 -6.80
N ILE A 269 20.58 8.65 -8.07
CA ILE A 269 20.73 7.52 -9.03
C ILE A 269 22.20 7.26 -9.36
N ARG A 270 23.03 8.30 -9.56
CA ARG A 270 24.47 8.11 -9.78
C ARG A 270 25.15 7.39 -8.63
N LYS A 271 24.73 7.66 -7.39
CA LYS A 271 25.23 7.02 -6.15
C LYS A 271 24.58 5.66 -5.86
N ALA A 272 23.50 5.29 -6.53
CA ALA A 272 22.81 4.03 -6.31
C ALA A 272 23.80 2.85 -6.42
N LEU A 273 23.70 1.94 -5.45
CA LEU A 273 24.57 0.77 -5.38
C LEU A 273 24.31 -0.15 -6.59
N THR A 274 25.36 -0.49 -7.30
CA THR A 274 25.37 -1.44 -8.42
C THR A 274 26.61 -2.33 -8.31
N ASP A 275 26.63 -3.41 -9.06
CA ASP A 275 27.79 -4.34 -9.11
C ASP A 275 28.91 -3.80 -10.02
N SER A 276 29.92 -4.63 -10.29
CA SER A 276 31.10 -4.30 -11.12
C SER A 276 30.95 -4.62 -12.62
N ILE A 277 29.83 -5.27 -13.03
CA ILE A 277 29.62 -5.64 -14.44
C ILE A 277 29.00 -4.45 -15.16
N SER A 278 29.81 -3.69 -15.90
CA SER A 278 29.43 -2.41 -16.49
C SER A 278 29.17 -2.45 -18.00
N ASP A 279 29.45 -3.55 -18.66
CA ASP A 279 29.36 -3.71 -20.12
C ASP A 279 28.04 -4.30 -20.63
N ARG A 280 27.16 -4.72 -19.70
CA ARG A 280 25.85 -5.29 -20.01
C ARG A 280 24.88 -5.13 -18.87
N PHE A 281 23.62 -4.87 -19.19
CA PHE A 281 22.55 -4.67 -18.22
C PHE A 281 21.43 -5.69 -18.43
N TYR A 282 21.23 -6.57 -17.45
CA TYR A 282 20.20 -7.61 -17.43
C TYR A 282 19.57 -7.71 -16.05
N TYR A 283 18.40 -8.31 -16.00
CA TYR A 283 17.63 -8.46 -14.76
C TYR A 283 17.98 -9.78 -14.07
N ASP A 284 18.61 -9.68 -12.91
CA ASP A 284 18.86 -10.76 -11.97
C ASP A 284 18.76 -10.21 -10.55
N PRO A 285 17.60 -10.39 -9.86
CA PRO A 285 17.39 -9.79 -8.55
C PRO A 285 18.21 -10.44 -7.43
N VAL A 286 18.84 -11.61 -7.69
CA VAL A 286 19.68 -12.32 -6.70
C VAL A 286 21.13 -11.87 -6.83
N GLU A 287 21.68 -11.96 -8.03
CA GLU A 287 23.10 -11.65 -8.27
C GLU A 287 23.35 -10.15 -8.51
N ARG A 288 22.34 -9.44 -9.05
CA ARG A 288 22.43 -8.02 -9.43
C ARG A 288 21.27 -7.18 -8.85
N PRO A 289 21.03 -7.19 -7.53
CA PRO A 289 19.85 -6.55 -6.94
C PRO A 289 19.77 -5.05 -7.24
N GLY A 290 20.88 -4.33 -7.26
CA GLY A 290 20.93 -2.91 -7.56
C GLY A 290 20.54 -2.57 -9.00
N VAL A 291 21.11 -3.25 -9.98
CA VAL A 291 20.78 -3.09 -11.41
C VAL A 291 19.32 -3.50 -11.65
N SER A 292 18.91 -4.64 -11.10
CA SER A 292 17.54 -5.15 -11.21
C SER A 292 16.50 -4.19 -10.61
N ASN A 293 16.85 -3.51 -9.50
CA ASN A 293 16.00 -2.46 -8.93
C ASN A 293 15.83 -1.26 -9.89
N LEU A 294 16.90 -0.81 -10.53
CA LEU A 294 16.82 0.28 -11.50
C LEU A 294 15.99 -0.11 -12.74
N ILE A 295 16.17 -1.32 -13.25
CA ILE A 295 15.35 -1.87 -14.36
C ILE A 295 13.88 -1.96 -13.93
N ASN A 296 13.59 -2.46 -12.73
CA ASN A 296 12.23 -2.54 -12.19
C ASN A 296 11.57 -1.16 -12.03
N ILE A 297 12.31 -0.14 -11.64
CA ILE A 297 11.82 1.24 -11.58
C ILE A 297 11.43 1.74 -12.98
N VAL A 298 12.29 1.54 -13.98
CA VAL A 298 12.01 1.92 -15.37
C VAL A 298 10.79 1.17 -15.91
N SER A 299 10.73 -0.16 -15.69
CA SER A 299 9.59 -1.00 -16.06
C SER A 299 8.27 -0.46 -15.47
N GLY A 300 8.26 -0.16 -14.17
CA GLY A 300 7.09 0.41 -13.49
C GLY A 300 6.68 1.77 -14.06
N ILE A 301 7.62 2.66 -14.33
CA ILE A 301 7.35 4.00 -14.88
C ILE A 301 6.82 3.90 -16.31
N GLN A 302 7.51 3.16 -17.17
CA GLN A 302 7.16 3.08 -18.60
C GLN A 302 6.03 2.10 -18.90
N ARG A 303 5.56 1.33 -17.90
CA ARG A 303 4.53 0.28 -18.06
C ARG A 303 4.94 -0.77 -19.11
N LYS A 304 6.22 -1.12 -19.13
CA LYS A 304 6.81 -2.14 -19.98
C LYS A 304 7.15 -3.39 -19.17
N SER A 305 7.18 -4.54 -19.83
CA SER A 305 7.71 -5.76 -19.22
C SER A 305 9.20 -5.59 -18.83
N ILE A 306 9.67 -6.42 -17.92
CA ILE A 306 11.10 -6.42 -17.55
C ILE A 306 11.95 -6.75 -18.76
N GLU A 307 11.50 -7.68 -19.59
CA GLU A 307 12.14 -8.14 -20.82
C GLU A 307 12.32 -6.99 -21.82
N ASP A 308 11.26 -6.21 -22.06
CA ASP A 308 11.31 -5.04 -22.96
C ASP A 308 12.29 -3.97 -22.43
N VAL A 309 12.30 -3.74 -21.11
CA VAL A 309 13.24 -2.77 -20.52
C VAL A 309 14.67 -3.28 -20.61
N VAL A 310 14.92 -4.58 -20.44
CA VAL A 310 16.26 -5.17 -20.62
C VAL A 310 16.71 -5.00 -22.05
N GLU A 311 15.84 -5.15 -23.06
CA GLU A 311 16.14 -4.87 -24.45
C GLU A 311 16.50 -3.39 -24.65
N ASP A 312 15.68 -2.45 -24.12
CA ASP A 312 15.93 -1.01 -24.21
C ASP A 312 17.28 -0.60 -23.63
N VAL A 313 17.72 -1.22 -22.53
CA VAL A 313 18.97 -0.87 -21.85
C VAL A 313 20.18 -1.66 -22.35
N SER A 314 19.99 -2.66 -23.21
CA SER A 314 21.07 -3.47 -23.80
C SER A 314 22.08 -2.65 -24.64
N ARG A 315 21.64 -1.48 -25.13
CA ARG A 315 22.47 -0.53 -25.87
C ARG A 315 23.55 0.18 -25.05
N PHE A 316 23.41 0.17 -23.70
CA PHE A 316 24.37 0.83 -22.83
C PHE A 316 25.52 -0.13 -22.49
N ASN A 317 26.75 0.40 -22.50
CA ASN A 317 27.98 -0.35 -22.22
C ASN A 317 28.76 0.23 -21.02
N ASN A 318 28.15 1.12 -20.26
CA ASN A 318 28.72 1.70 -19.04
C ASN A 318 27.62 2.17 -18.07
N TYR A 319 27.96 2.22 -16.78
CA TYR A 319 27.02 2.64 -15.74
C TYR A 319 26.60 4.10 -15.83
N ARG A 320 27.43 4.97 -16.35
CA ARG A 320 27.11 6.40 -16.45
C ARG A 320 25.89 6.59 -17.34
N ASP A 321 25.94 6.10 -18.57
CA ASP A 321 24.86 6.28 -19.54
C ASP A 321 23.59 5.55 -19.12
N PHE A 322 23.72 4.35 -18.55
CA PHE A 322 22.58 3.62 -17.98
C PHE A 322 21.90 4.39 -16.83
N LYS A 323 22.67 4.89 -15.86
CA LYS A 323 22.12 5.65 -14.73
C LYS A 323 21.59 7.03 -15.13
N ASP A 324 22.20 7.67 -16.12
CA ASP A 324 21.68 8.93 -16.67
C ASP A 324 20.32 8.70 -17.34
N TYR A 325 20.17 7.63 -18.15
CA TYR A 325 18.87 7.22 -18.71
C TYR A 325 17.81 6.95 -17.62
N VAL A 326 18.14 6.16 -16.60
CA VAL A 326 17.22 5.90 -15.48
C VAL A 326 16.81 7.20 -14.80
N SER A 327 17.75 8.13 -14.60
CA SER A 327 17.47 9.44 -14.01
C SER A 327 16.49 10.26 -14.84
N GLU A 328 16.67 10.30 -16.15
CA GLU A 328 15.79 11.02 -17.09
C GLU A 328 14.37 10.48 -17.06
N VAL A 329 14.21 9.14 -17.07
CA VAL A 329 12.90 8.48 -16.97
C VAL A 329 12.19 8.86 -15.67
N ILE A 330 12.90 8.88 -14.54
CA ILE A 330 12.32 9.24 -13.25
C ILE A 330 11.97 10.75 -13.19
N ILE A 331 12.86 11.61 -13.69
CA ILE A 331 12.68 13.06 -13.67
C ILE A 331 11.45 13.45 -14.49
N GLU A 332 11.29 12.90 -15.69
CA GLU A 332 10.15 13.20 -16.56
C GLU A 332 8.84 12.71 -15.94
N GLU A 333 8.82 11.49 -15.39
CA GLU A 333 7.64 10.93 -14.71
C GLU A 333 7.21 11.78 -13.49
N LEU A 334 8.17 12.22 -12.66
CA LEU A 334 7.87 12.96 -11.44
C LEU A 334 7.68 14.46 -11.66
N LYS A 335 7.87 14.99 -12.87
CA LYS A 335 7.73 16.42 -13.20
C LYS A 335 6.33 16.95 -12.86
N GLY A 336 5.29 16.26 -13.36
CA GLY A 336 3.89 16.61 -13.06
C GLY A 336 3.58 16.47 -11.57
N PRO A 337 3.73 15.28 -10.97
CA PRO A 337 3.51 15.07 -9.54
C PRO A 337 4.24 16.05 -8.62
N ARG A 338 5.49 16.43 -8.91
CA ARG A 338 6.24 17.42 -8.15
C ARG A 338 5.56 18.79 -8.20
N THR A 339 5.26 19.28 -9.41
CA THR A 339 4.61 20.59 -9.60
C THR A 339 3.26 20.67 -8.90
N GLU A 340 2.44 19.63 -9.03
CA GLU A 340 1.13 19.58 -8.36
C GLU A 340 1.27 19.46 -6.84
N PHE A 341 2.25 18.69 -6.33
CA PHE A 341 2.50 18.62 -4.89
C PHE A 341 2.85 19.99 -4.30
N GLU A 342 3.77 20.72 -4.94
CA GLU A 342 4.15 22.08 -4.50
C GLU A 342 2.96 23.05 -4.51
N LYS A 343 2.11 22.97 -5.52
CA LYS A 343 0.88 23.74 -5.59
C LYS A 343 -0.07 23.38 -4.44
N TYR A 344 -0.41 22.11 -4.27
CA TYR A 344 -1.37 21.66 -3.25
C TYR A 344 -0.90 21.93 -1.83
N ILE A 345 0.41 21.78 -1.53
CA ILE A 345 0.93 22.05 -0.18
C ILE A 345 0.79 23.52 0.22
N ASN A 346 0.75 24.42 -0.77
CA ASN A 346 0.56 25.85 -0.58
C ASN A 346 -0.93 26.28 -0.65
N GLU A 347 -1.85 25.35 -0.90
CA GLU A 347 -3.30 25.59 -0.98
C GLU A 347 -4.07 24.81 0.11
N PRO A 348 -3.84 25.05 1.41
CA PRO A 348 -4.42 24.26 2.50
C PRO A 348 -5.95 24.30 2.52
N THR A 349 -6.57 25.42 2.09
CA THR A 349 -8.03 25.55 2.00
C THR A 349 -8.61 24.59 0.97
N TYR A 350 -7.96 24.45 -0.17
CA TYR A 350 -8.36 23.50 -1.20
C TYR A 350 -8.26 22.04 -0.70
N LEU A 351 -7.11 21.69 -0.12
CA LEU A 351 -6.93 20.34 0.46
C LEU A 351 -7.99 20.01 1.52
N HIS A 352 -8.32 20.99 2.38
CA HIS A 352 -9.37 20.84 3.37
C HIS A 352 -10.74 20.60 2.72
N SER A 353 -11.09 21.36 1.68
CA SER A 353 -12.38 21.21 0.97
C SER A 353 -12.53 19.85 0.30
N VAL A 354 -11.45 19.34 -0.33
CA VAL A 354 -11.40 18.00 -0.93
C VAL A 354 -11.67 16.92 0.10
N VAL A 355 -10.94 16.97 1.21
CA VAL A 355 -11.08 15.97 2.28
C VAL A 355 -12.45 16.05 2.94
N GLU A 356 -12.98 17.25 3.23
CA GLU A 356 -14.32 17.42 3.80
C GLU A 356 -15.41 16.84 2.88
N SER A 357 -15.31 17.08 1.57
CA SER A 357 -16.25 16.48 0.60
C SER A 357 -16.17 14.94 0.60
N GLY A 358 -14.95 14.39 0.57
CA GLY A 358 -14.73 12.94 0.62
C GLY A 358 -15.22 12.32 1.92
N MET A 359 -14.91 12.95 3.07
CA MET A 359 -15.34 12.49 4.39
C MET A 359 -16.86 12.52 4.56
N ARG A 360 -17.57 13.51 4.02
CA ARG A 360 -19.03 13.57 4.08
C ARG A 360 -19.64 12.32 3.43
N LYS A 361 -19.25 12.01 2.18
CA LYS A 361 -19.73 10.83 1.45
C LYS A 361 -19.40 9.53 2.18
N ALA A 362 -18.17 9.42 2.68
CA ALA A 362 -17.71 8.23 3.38
C ALA A 362 -18.40 8.05 4.75
N ARG A 363 -18.64 9.13 5.53
CA ARG A 363 -19.40 9.09 6.80
C ARG A 363 -20.82 8.63 6.60
N GLU A 364 -21.52 9.11 5.59
CA GLU A 364 -22.90 8.69 5.29
C GLU A 364 -22.97 7.19 5.04
N LYS A 365 -22.06 6.66 4.21
CA LYS A 365 -21.98 5.21 3.93
C LYS A 365 -21.58 4.40 5.16
N ALA A 366 -20.58 4.88 5.91
CA ALA A 366 -20.09 4.24 7.13
C ALA A 366 -21.19 4.17 8.21
N ALA A 367 -21.88 5.28 8.46
CA ALA A 367 -22.97 5.35 9.44
C ALA A 367 -24.11 4.41 9.09
N LYS A 368 -24.54 4.40 7.80
CA LYS A 368 -25.59 3.48 7.33
C LYS A 368 -25.18 2.02 7.52
N ASN A 369 -23.99 1.64 7.08
CA ASN A 369 -23.53 0.25 7.19
C ASN A 369 -23.36 -0.17 8.66
N LEU A 370 -22.87 0.71 9.52
CA LEU A 370 -22.69 0.41 10.94
C LEU A 370 -24.06 0.26 11.65
N ALA A 371 -25.04 1.10 11.31
CA ALA A 371 -26.41 0.95 11.84
C ALA A 371 -27.03 -0.41 11.42
N ASP A 372 -26.79 -0.85 10.19
CA ASP A 372 -27.23 -2.18 9.75
C ASP A 372 -26.51 -3.29 10.53
N ILE A 373 -25.21 -3.13 10.83
CA ILE A 373 -24.44 -4.08 11.65
C ILE A 373 -25.02 -4.15 13.07
N HIS A 374 -25.29 -3.00 13.70
CA HIS A 374 -25.90 -2.93 15.03
C HIS A 374 -27.24 -3.67 15.06
N LYS A 375 -28.11 -3.40 14.09
CA LYS A 375 -29.41 -4.12 13.98
C LYS A 375 -29.23 -5.63 13.81
N ILE A 376 -28.22 -6.08 13.06
CA ILE A 376 -27.91 -7.51 12.90
C ILE A 376 -27.41 -8.13 14.20
N MET A 377 -26.63 -7.39 14.99
CA MET A 377 -26.05 -7.83 16.25
C MET A 377 -27.03 -7.72 17.43
N GLY A 378 -28.11 -6.94 17.30
CA GLY A 378 -29.14 -6.78 18.32
C GLY A 378 -28.95 -5.56 19.25
N PHE A 379 -28.22 -4.52 18.77
CA PHE A 379 -28.10 -3.23 19.46
C PHE A 379 -29.24 -2.29 19.13
#